data_7560cc7d069f8e1df60435e2f1ff6247
#
_entry.id   7560cc7d069f8e1df60435e2f1ff6247
#
_cell.length_a   1.000
_cell.length_b   1.000
_cell.length_c   1.000
_cell.angle_alpha   90.00
_cell.angle_beta   90.00
_cell.angle_gamma   90.00
#
_symmetry.space_group_name_H-M   'P 1'
#
loop_
_entity.id
_entity.type
_entity.pdbx_description
1 polymer ?
#
loop_
_entity_poly.entity_id
_entity_poly.type
_entity_poly.pdbx_seq_one_letter_code
_entity_poly.pdbx_strand_id
1 'polypeptide(L)'
;VLADFWNSSKSALEHCREEVYTQGAWDYADCQAEQLAEMLDTWANFLGQRLALCRGENGVMPTYCRYRVKMDQGTPSFEKCDMPLFLESSVRDMRLCESEQKREKLFEAVHRSELFDGKLGMYRVNQALDISELELGRAAAFTPGWLENGSIWLHMEYKYLLELLRGGLYEQFSETMRQAAIPFLDPAVYGRSTLENSSFLVSSLNPEEALHGRGYVARLSGSTAEFMSIWQIMMFGQKPFLRTENGVQINLQPCIPAYLIDEGRTIQAAFL
;
A
#
# COMPACT_ATOMS: atom_id res chain seq x y z
N VAL A 1 2.26 -30.78 -3.55
CA VAL A 1 2.28 -29.69 -2.52
C VAL A 1 1.10 -28.74 -2.72
N LEU A 2 0.94 -28.02 -3.89
CA LEU A 2 -0.18 -27.08 -4.07
C LEU A 2 -1.55 -27.76 -4.09
N ALA A 3 -1.66 -28.93 -4.75
CA ALA A 3 -2.89 -29.71 -4.76
C ALA A 3 -3.25 -30.22 -3.36
N ASP A 4 -2.26 -30.69 -2.60
CA ASP A 4 -2.45 -31.15 -1.23
C ASP A 4 -2.88 -30.01 -0.32
N PHE A 5 -2.23 -28.84 -0.46
CA PHE A 5 -2.61 -27.62 0.27
C PHE A 5 -4.04 -27.19 -0.06
N TRP A 6 -4.43 -27.19 -1.35
CA TRP A 6 -5.78 -26.81 -1.77
C TRP A 6 -6.84 -27.73 -1.21
N ASN A 7 -6.62 -29.06 -1.30
CA ASN A 7 -7.54 -30.06 -0.77
C ASN A 7 -7.64 -29.97 0.76
N SER A 8 -6.51 -29.86 1.46
CA SER A 8 -6.47 -29.77 2.92
C SER A 8 -7.14 -28.50 3.41
N SER A 9 -6.88 -27.35 2.77
CA SER A 9 -7.50 -26.06 3.12
C SER A 9 -9.00 -26.09 2.91
N LYS A 10 -9.48 -26.67 1.82
CA LYS A 10 -10.90 -26.83 1.55
C LYS A 10 -11.57 -27.71 2.60
N SER A 11 -11.00 -28.87 2.89
CA SER A 11 -11.54 -29.79 3.89
C SER A 11 -11.57 -29.15 5.28
N ALA A 12 -10.53 -28.42 5.68
CA ALA A 12 -10.48 -27.73 6.96
C ALA A 12 -11.54 -26.61 7.03
N LEU A 13 -11.75 -25.87 5.94
CA LEU A 13 -12.76 -24.81 5.89
C LEU A 13 -14.18 -25.38 6.01
N GLU A 14 -14.49 -26.47 5.30
CA GLU A 14 -15.81 -27.09 5.38
C GLU A 14 -16.07 -27.71 6.76
N HIS A 15 -15.06 -28.35 7.36
CA HIS A 15 -15.16 -28.85 8.72
C HIS A 15 -15.41 -27.76 9.74
N CYS A 16 -14.66 -26.66 9.68
CA CYS A 16 -14.87 -25.49 10.53
C CYS A 16 -16.28 -24.89 10.37
N ARG A 17 -16.78 -24.80 9.13
CA ARG A 17 -18.16 -24.31 8.88
C ARG A 17 -19.21 -25.22 9.52
N GLU A 18 -19.06 -26.53 9.35
CA GLU A 18 -19.98 -27.51 9.93
C GLU A 18 -20.01 -27.40 11.46
N GLU A 19 -18.85 -27.30 12.11
CA GLU A 19 -18.75 -27.10 13.57
C GLU A 19 -19.43 -25.81 14.00
N VAL A 20 -19.14 -24.68 13.37
CA VAL A 20 -19.74 -23.38 13.70
C VAL A 20 -21.25 -23.40 13.54
N TYR A 21 -21.79 -23.99 12.47
CA TYR A 21 -23.23 -24.04 12.22
C TYR A 21 -23.97 -25.05 13.10
N THR A 22 -23.31 -26.09 13.55
CA THR A 22 -23.93 -27.14 14.39
C THR A 22 -23.78 -26.89 15.89
N GLN A 23 -22.64 -26.36 16.32
CA GLN A 23 -22.29 -26.19 17.74
C GLN A 23 -22.38 -24.76 18.24
N GLY A 24 -22.51 -23.77 17.33
CA GLY A 24 -22.55 -22.35 17.68
C GLY A 24 -21.16 -21.77 17.94
N ALA A 25 -21.11 -20.69 18.75
CA ALA A 25 -19.85 -20.05 19.07
C ALA A 25 -18.96 -20.95 19.93
N TRP A 26 -17.67 -20.98 19.62
CA TRP A 26 -16.69 -21.72 20.39
C TRP A 26 -16.41 -21.06 21.75
N ASP A 27 -16.16 -21.88 22.75
CA ASP A 27 -15.59 -21.42 24.02
C ASP A 27 -14.12 -21.03 23.78
N TYR A 28 -13.65 -20.03 24.51
CA TYR A 28 -12.25 -19.65 24.49
C TYR A 28 -11.41 -20.78 25.09
N ALA A 29 -10.42 -21.23 24.33
CA ALA A 29 -9.41 -22.15 24.85
C ALA A 29 -8.24 -21.35 25.45
N ASP A 30 -7.78 -21.77 26.63
CA ASP A 30 -6.55 -21.25 27.19
C ASP A 30 -5.37 -21.67 26.31
N CYS A 31 -4.59 -20.69 25.85
CA CYS A 31 -3.39 -20.92 25.08
C CYS A 31 -2.17 -20.51 25.91
N GLN A 32 -1.19 -21.38 26.00
CA GLN A 32 0.08 -21.06 26.65
C GLN A 32 0.87 -20.07 25.79
N ALA A 33 1.53 -19.09 26.41
CA ALA A 33 2.27 -18.05 25.71
C ALA A 33 3.36 -18.62 24.80
N GLU A 34 4.01 -19.70 25.22
CA GLU A 34 5.04 -20.39 24.44
C GLU A 34 4.48 -21.04 23.18
N GLN A 35 3.30 -21.67 23.26
CA GLN A 35 2.62 -22.26 22.10
C GLN A 35 2.20 -21.20 21.09
N LEU A 36 1.72 -20.05 21.57
CA LEU A 36 1.37 -18.92 20.72
C LEU A 36 2.60 -18.36 20.03
N ALA A 37 3.72 -18.20 20.75
CA ALA A 37 4.98 -17.72 20.18
C ALA A 37 5.49 -18.67 19.09
N GLU A 38 5.53 -19.97 19.33
CA GLU A 38 5.95 -20.98 18.32
C GLU A 38 5.05 -20.96 17.08
N MET A 39 3.74 -20.83 17.27
CA MET A 39 2.80 -20.70 16.16
C MET A 39 3.08 -19.44 15.33
N LEU A 40 3.28 -18.30 15.98
CA LEU A 40 3.57 -17.01 15.31
C LEU A 40 4.90 -17.08 14.55
N ASP A 41 5.94 -17.66 15.13
CA ASP A 41 7.23 -17.85 14.46
C ASP A 41 7.11 -18.77 13.25
N THR A 42 6.34 -19.84 13.36
CA THR A 42 6.04 -20.75 12.24
C THR A 42 5.34 -20.02 11.10
N TRP A 43 4.33 -19.21 11.43
CA TRP A 43 3.62 -18.39 10.43
C TRP A 43 4.52 -17.32 9.82
N ALA A 44 5.33 -16.63 10.62
CA ALA A 44 6.26 -15.61 10.12
C ALA A 44 7.26 -16.21 9.13
N ASN A 45 7.85 -17.37 9.45
CA ASN A 45 8.78 -18.10 8.58
C ASN A 45 8.09 -18.55 7.28
N PHE A 46 6.89 -19.10 7.37
CA PHE A 46 6.11 -19.52 6.20
C PHE A 46 5.81 -18.32 5.28
N LEU A 47 5.32 -17.23 5.83
CA LEU A 47 5.01 -16.01 5.07
C LEU A 47 6.28 -15.42 4.44
N GLY A 48 7.39 -15.38 5.17
CA GLY A 48 8.68 -14.92 4.65
C GLY A 48 9.15 -15.71 3.43
N GLN A 49 9.04 -17.04 3.48
CA GLN A 49 9.34 -17.90 2.33
C GLN A 49 8.41 -17.63 1.13
N ARG A 50 7.11 -17.40 1.37
CA ARG A 50 6.15 -17.05 0.32
C ARG A 50 6.43 -15.70 -0.31
N LEU A 51 6.75 -14.69 0.47
CA LEU A 51 7.15 -13.38 -0.02
C LEU A 51 8.37 -13.45 -0.94
N ALA A 52 9.39 -14.23 -0.54
CA ALA A 52 10.57 -14.43 -1.37
C ALA A 52 10.27 -15.04 -2.73
N LEU A 53 9.29 -15.95 -2.81
CA LEU A 53 8.85 -16.58 -4.07
C LEU A 53 7.98 -15.65 -4.93
N CYS A 54 7.36 -14.64 -4.35
CA CYS A 54 6.48 -13.71 -5.07
C CYS A 54 7.22 -12.51 -5.66
N ARG A 55 8.41 -12.18 -5.18
CA ARG A 55 9.19 -11.02 -5.64
C ARG A 55 9.56 -11.16 -7.12
N GLY A 56 9.18 -10.18 -7.94
CA GLY A 56 9.50 -10.15 -9.35
C GLY A 56 10.98 -9.85 -9.62
N GLU A 57 11.45 -10.10 -10.84
CA GLU A 57 12.83 -9.84 -11.28
C GLU A 57 13.20 -8.35 -11.20
N ASN A 58 12.23 -7.45 -11.38
CA ASN A 58 12.38 -6.01 -11.26
C ASN A 58 12.49 -5.52 -9.80
N GLY A 59 12.41 -6.39 -8.80
CA GLY A 59 12.48 -6.05 -7.39
C GLY A 59 11.18 -5.49 -6.79
N VAL A 60 10.14 -5.26 -7.59
CA VAL A 60 8.81 -4.84 -7.14
C VAL A 60 7.94 -6.07 -6.91
N MET A 61 7.24 -6.11 -5.79
CA MET A 61 6.37 -7.22 -5.45
C MET A 61 5.00 -7.05 -6.13
N PRO A 62 4.50 -8.03 -6.89
CA PRO A 62 3.10 -8.07 -7.31
C PRO A 62 2.20 -8.24 -6.08
N THR A 63 0.90 -7.96 -6.23
CA THR A 63 -0.06 -8.05 -5.12
C THR A 63 -0.10 -9.45 -4.52
N TYR A 64 -0.20 -10.46 -5.38
CA TYR A 64 -0.17 -11.88 -5.07
C TYR A 64 0.06 -12.67 -6.36
N CYS A 65 0.40 -13.95 -6.21
CA CYS A 65 0.44 -14.87 -7.34
C CYS A 65 -0.89 -15.61 -7.40
N ARG A 66 -1.52 -15.61 -8.55
CA ARG A 66 -2.63 -16.52 -8.83
C ARG A 66 -2.11 -17.79 -9.49
N TYR A 67 -2.90 -18.82 -9.43
CA TYR A 67 -2.60 -20.08 -10.09
C TYR A 67 -3.78 -20.45 -10.98
N ARG A 68 -3.49 -20.70 -12.26
CA ARG A 68 -4.46 -21.30 -13.18
C ARG A 68 -4.46 -22.81 -12.97
N VAL A 69 -5.62 -23.36 -12.68
CA VAL A 69 -5.77 -24.81 -12.50
C VAL A 69 -5.97 -25.44 -13.87
N LYS A 70 -5.11 -26.38 -14.23
CA LYS A 70 -5.26 -27.28 -15.40
C LYS A 70 -5.56 -28.66 -14.91
N MET A 71 -6.58 -29.27 -15.47
CA MET A 71 -6.92 -30.70 -15.18
C MET A 71 -6.31 -31.57 -16.26
N ASP A 72 -5.40 -32.47 -15.88
CA ASP A 72 -4.83 -33.46 -16.75
C ASP A 72 -5.21 -34.85 -16.21
N GLN A 73 -6.02 -35.57 -16.97
CA GLN A 73 -6.52 -36.93 -16.63
C GLN A 73 -7.03 -37.05 -15.18
N GLY A 74 -7.72 -35.99 -14.69
CA GLY A 74 -8.28 -35.95 -13.33
C GLY A 74 -7.29 -35.51 -12.25
N THR A 75 -6.05 -35.21 -12.61
CA THR A 75 -5.04 -34.66 -11.67
C THR A 75 -4.90 -33.16 -11.88
N PRO A 76 -5.11 -32.30 -10.83
CA PRO A 76 -4.93 -30.87 -10.94
C PRO A 76 -3.45 -30.52 -11.00
N SER A 77 -3.07 -29.70 -11.99
CA SER A 77 -1.79 -29.00 -12.05
C SER A 77 -2.01 -27.50 -11.92
N PHE A 78 -1.01 -26.80 -11.40
CA PHE A 78 -1.11 -25.37 -11.06
C PHE A 78 -0.04 -24.60 -11.82
N GLU A 79 -0.48 -23.73 -12.72
CA GLU A 79 0.39 -22.79 -13.42
C GLU A 79 0.38 -21.44 -12.71
N LYS A 80 1.56 -21.00 -12.26
CA LYS A 80 1.71 -19.67 -11.64
C LYS A 80 1.48 -18.59 -12.70
N CYS A 81 0.62 -17.65 -12.40
CA CYS A 81 0.38 -16.45 -13.19
C CYS A 81 0.70 -15.23 -12.35
N ASP A 82 1.59 -14.36 -12.86
CA ASP A 82 1.89 -13.13 -12.18
C ASP A 82 0.70 -12.15 -12.30
N MET A 83 0.47 -11.41 -11.24
CA MET A 83 -0.55 -10.37 -11.20
C MET A 83 0.08 -9.03 -11.58
N PRO A 84 -0.68 -8.10 -12.17
CA PRO A 84 -0.23 -6.74 -12.38
C PRO A 84 0.30 -6.10 -11.10
N LEU A 85 1.26 -5.18 -11.22
CA LEU A 85 1.79 -4.43 -10.09
C LEU A 85 0.68 -3.62 -9.42
N PHE A 86 0.73 -3.54 -8.10
CA PHE A 86 -0.23 -2.80 -7.29
C PHE A 86 0.50 -2.04 -6.17
N LEU A 87 0.26 -0.75 -6.07
CA LEU A 87 1.01 0.13 -5.17
C LEU A 87 0.94 -0.30 -3.71
N GLU A 88 -0.18 -0.84 -3.26
CA GLU A 88 -0.31 -1.29 -1.87
C GLU A 88 0.67 -2.42 -1.51
N SER A 89 1.03 -3.29 -2.46
CA SER A 89 2.06 -4.30 -2.20
C SER A 89 3.43 -3.66 -1.95
N SER A 90 3.77 -2.60 -2.70
CA SER A 90 4.97 -1.82 -2.47
C SER A 90 4.95 -1.08 -1.12
N VAL A 91 3.80 -0.54 -0.71
CA VAL A 91 3.60 0.06 0.63
C VAL A 91 3.87 -0.97 1.73
N ARG A 92 3.34 -2.19 1.60
CA ARG A 92 3.55 -3.26 2.59
C ARG A 92 4.98 -3.76 2.60
N ASP A 93 5.60 -3.92 1.43
CA ASP A 93 7.00 -4.33 1.30
C ASP A 93 7.95 -3.29 1.91
N MET A 94 7.70 -1.99 1.68
CA MET A 94 8.45 -0.89 2.29
C MET A 94 8.44 -0.97 3.83
N ARG A 95 7.29 -1.29 4.40
CA ARG A 95 7.12 -1.46 5.85
C ARG A 95 7.89 -2.66 6.41
N LEU A 96 8.06 -3.71 5.61
CA LEU A 96 8.80 -4.92 5.99
C LEU A 96 10.33 -4.77 5.80
N CYS A 97 10.80 -3.74 5.12
CA CYS A 97 12.23 -3.52 4.94
C CYS A 97 12.91 -3.18 6.26
N GLU A 98 13.90 -3.98 6.62
CA GLU A 98 14.64 -3.87 7.88
C GLU A 98 15.73 -2.79 7.87
N SER A 99 16.17 -2.34 6.69
CA SER A 99 17.23 -1.34 6.55
C SER A 99 16.88 -0.25 5.56
N GLU A 100 17.46 0.94 5.74
CA GLU A 100 17.32 2.08 4.85
C GLU A 100 17.74 1.74 3.42
N GLN A 101 18.88 1.07 3.25
CA GLN A 101 19.36 0.64 1.93
C GLN A 101 18.38 -0.27 1.18
N LYS A 102 17.67 -1.16 1.90
CA LYS A 102 16.62 -1.98 1.28
C LYS A 102 15.44 -1.12 0.84
N ARG A 103 15.07 -0.11 1.64
CA ARG A 103 13.99 0.84 1.32
C ARG A 103 14.34 1.71 0.12
N GLU A 104 15.56 2.24 0.05
CA GLU A 104 16.04 3.00 -1.10
C GLU A 104 15.98 2.18 -2.39
N LYS A 105 16.49 0.95 -2.38
CA LYS A 105 16.43 0.05 -3.54
C LYS A 105 14.99 -0.24 -3.96
N LEU A 106 14.10 -0.44 -3.00
CA LEU A 106 12.67 -0.65 -3.29
C LEU A 106 12.04 0.61 -3.85
N PHE A 107 12.33 1.78 -3.27
CA PHE A 107 11.87 3.07 -3.81
C PHE A 107 12.30 3.25 -5.26
N GLU A 108 13.58 3.04 -5.57
CA GLU A 108 14.10 3.13 -6.93
C GLU A 108 13.44 2.13 -7.89
N ALA A 109 13.18 0.90 -7.44
CA ALA A 109 12.51 -0.11 -8.24
C ALA A 109 11.06 0.30 -8.56
N VAL A 110 10.32 0.78 -7.56
CA VAL A 110 8.95 1.28 -7.73
C VAL A 110 8.92 2.52 -8.64
N HIS A 111 9.87 3.43 -8.46
CA HIS A 111 9.97 4.65 -9.27
C HIS A 111 10.29 4.37 -10.74
N ARG A 112 11.00 3.28 -11.03
CA ARG A 112 11.30 2.83 -12.41
C ARG A 112 10.23 1.92 -13.01
N SER A 113 9.25 1.52 -12.22
CA SER A 113 8.18 0.62 -12.66
C SER A 113 7.02 1.37 -13.31
N GLU A 114 6.07 0.62 -13.86
CA GLU A 114 4.83 1.16 -14.41
C GLU A 114 3.90 1.80 -13.37
N LEU A 115 4.23 1.68 -12.08
CA LEU A 115 3.49 2.36 -11.03
C LEU A 115 3.77 3.87 -11.01
N PHE A 116 4.91 4.32 -11.50
CA PHE A 116 5.23 5.75 -11.53
C PHE A 116 4.67 6.43 -12.78
N ASP A 117 3.91 7.49 -12.58
CA ASP A 117 3.43 8.38 -13.62
C ASP A 117 4.40 9.55 -13.79
N GLY A 118 5.37 9.41 -14.72
CA GLY A 118 6.40 10.43 -14.94
C GLY A 118 5.87 11.78 -15.46
N LYS A 119 4.65 11.83 -16.03
CA LYS A 119 4.02 13.09 -16.46
C LYS A 119 3.48 13.88 -15.26
N LEU A 120 2.92 13.19 -14.29
CA LEU A 120 2.30 13.81 -13.12
C LEU A 120 3.21 13.81 -11.89
N GLY A 121 4.30 13.03 -11.89
CA GLY A 121 5.19 12.86 -10.75
C GLY A 121 4.54 12.14 -9.56
N MET A 122 3.58 11.28 -9.82
CA MET A 122 2.75 10.59 -8.83
C MET A 122 2.74 9.08 -9.08
N TYR A 123 2.23 8.30 -8.12
CA TYR A 123 2.17 6.85 -8.25
C TYR A 123 0.75 6.37 -8.54
N ARG A 124 0.62 5.54 -9.57
CA ARG A 124 -0.64 4.89 -9.95
C ARG A 124 -1.01 3.81 -8.94
N VAL A 125 -2.29 3.60 -8.76
CA VAL A 125 -2.81 2.54 -7.87
C VAL A 125 -2.34 1.16 -8.32
N ASN A 126 -2.28 0.93 -9.62
CA ASN A 126 -1.80 -0.31 -10.25
C ASN A 126 -1.25 -0.04 -11.65
N GLN A 127 -0.52 -1.02 -12.17
CA GLN A 127 -0.20 -1.16 -13.58
C GLN A 127 -1.50 -1.20 -14.40
N ALA A 128 -1.46 -0.72 -15.64
CA ALA A 128 -2.62 -0.81 -16.53
C ALA A 128 -3.10 -2.26 -16.67
N LEU A 129 -4.41 -2.44 -16.57
CA LEU A 129 -5.05 -3.75 -16.69
C LEU A 129 -5.53 -3.98 -18.11
N ASP A 130 -5.29 -5.18 -18.65
CA ASP A 130 -5.82 -5.57 -19.94
C ASP A 130 -7.27 -6.04 -19.79
N ILE A 131 -8.17 -5.50 -20.62
CA ILE A 131 -9.59 -5.90 -20.63
C ILE A 131 -9.78 -7.38 -20.98
N SER A 132 -8.84 -8.00 -21.67
CA SER A 132 -8.87 -9.45 -21.96
C SER A 132 -8.71 -10.30 -20.69
N GLU A 133 -8.20 -9.72 -19.62
CA GLU A 133 -8.05 -10.38 -18.32
C GLU A 133 -9.32 -10.27 -17.46
N LEU A 134 -10.43 -10.82 -17.93
CA LEU A 134 -11.71 -10.83 -17.21
C LEU A 134 -11.64 -11.38 -15.78
N GLU A 135 -10.63 -12.19 -15.49
CA GLU A 135 -10.36 -12.72 -14.15
C GLU A 135 -9.98 -11.62 -13.13
N LEU A 136 -9.57 -10.43 -13.57
CA LEU A 136 -9.33 -9.25 -12.73
C LEU A 136 -10.64 -8.53 -12.35
N GLY A 137 -11.78 -9.02 -12.82
CA GLY A 137 -13.09 -8.46 -12.53
C GLY A 137 -13.32 -7.08 -13.19
N ARG A 138 -14.20 -6.28 -12.61
CA ARG A 138 -14.64 -5.01 -13.20
C ARG A 138 -13.51 -4.00 -13.42
N ALA A 139 -12.42 -4.09 -12.66
CA ALA A 139 -11.31 -3.14 -12.76
C ALA A 139 -10.71 -3.11 -14.18
N ALA A 140 -10.60 -4.27 -14.85
CA ALA A 140 -10.12 -4.36 -16.21
C ALA A 140 -11.05 -3.73 -17.26
N ALA A 141 -12.32 -3.51 -16.93
CA ALA A 141 -13.29 -2.88 -17.83
C ALA A 141 -13.25 -1.34 -17.81
N PHE A 142 -12.56 -0.72 -16.87
CA PHE A 142 -12.38 0.73 -16.86
C PHE A 142 -11.33 1.16 -17.87
N THR A 143 -11.55 2.34 -18.45
CA THR A 143 -10.54 2.98 -19.31
C THR A 143 -9.23 3.12 -18.53
N PRO A 144 -8.06 2.81 -19.12
CA PRO A 144 -6.78 3.05 -18.47
C PRO A 144 -6.66 4.48 -17.94
N GLY A 145 -6.07 4.65 -16.77
CA GLY A 145 -5.98 5.93 -16.07
C GLY A 145 -7.24 6.38 -15.32
N TRP A 146 -8.27 5.55 -15.29
CA TRP A 146 -9.55 5.84 -14.64
C TRP A 146 -9.91 4.81 -13.57
N LEU A 147 -10.42 5.26 -12.42
CA LEU A 147 -10.78 4.40 -11.27
C LEU A 147 -9.67 3.38 -10.94
N GLU A 148 -10.02 2.11 -10.77
CA GLU A 148 -9.07 1.06 -10.36
C GLU A 148 -8.19 0.54 -11.53
N ASN A 149 -8.22 1.18 -12.71
CA ASN A 149 -7.36 0.81 -13.83
C ASN A 149 -6.26 1.85 -14.05
N GLY A 150 -5.23 1.84 -13.23
CA GLY A 150 -4.04 2.67 -13.40
C GLY A 150 -4.24 4.16 -13.13
N SER A 151 -5.29 4.58 -12.44
CA SER A 151 -5.43 5.95 -11.95
C SER A 151 -4.56 6.21 -10.71
N ILE A 152 -4.53 7.44 -10.23
CA ILE A 152 -3.83 7.80 -9.01
C ILE A 152 -4.85 7.89 -7.87
N TRP A 153 -4.88 6.86 -7.02
CA TRP A 153 -5.72 6.85 -5.83
C TRP A 153 -4.99 7.54 -4.68
N LEU A 154 -5.49 8.69 -4.25
CA LEU A 154 -4.83 9.48 -3.21
C LEU A 154 -4.67 8.75 -1.89
N HIS A 155 -5.56 7.82 -1.55
CA HIS A 155 -5.39 6.99 -0.37
C HIS A 155 -4.13 6.10 -0.47
N MET A 156 -3.89 5.49 -1.65
CA MET A 156 -2.71 4.66 -1.87
C MET A 156 -1.44 5.50 -2.01
N GLU A 157 -1.53 6.62 -2.71
CA GLU A 157 -0.46 7.60 -2.83
C GLU A 157 0.02 8.09 -1.46
N TYR A 158 -0.90 8.50 -0.59
CA TYR A 158 -0.55 8.99 0.74
C TYR A 158 -0.08 7.87 1.67
N LYS A 159 -0.55 6.64 1.52
CA LYS A 159 0.04 5.48 2.20
C LYS A 159 1.50 5.28 1.80
N TYR A 160 1.81 5.41 0.51
CA TYR A 160 3.18 5.28 0.02
C TYR A 160 4.07 6.40 0.57
N LEU A 161 3.63 7.65 0.49
CA LEU A 161 4.29 8.80 1.12
C LEU A 161 4.55 8.58 2.61
N LEU A 162 3.56 8.08 3.33
CA LEU A 162 3.66 7.81 4.76
C LEU A 162 4.73 6.75 5.07
N GLU A 163 4.88 5.73 4.23
CA GLU A 163 5.93 4.72 4.43
C GLU A 163 7.33 5.24 4.04
N LEU A 164 7.46 6.14 3.07
CA LEU A 164 8.72 6.86 2.80
C LEU A 164 9.15 7.66 4.04
N LEU A 165 8.23 8.42 4.61
CA LEU A 165 8.46 9.21 5.82
C LEU A 165 8.82 8.35 7.03
N ARG A 166 8.08 7.25 7.27
CA ARG A 166 8.34 6.29 8.34
C ARG A 166 9.65 5.54 8.15
N GLY A 167 10.00 5.29 6.90
CA GLY A 167 11.23 4.60 6.49
C GLY A 167 12.50 5.43 6.60
N GLY A 168 12.38 6.75 6.88
CA GLY A 168 13.52 7.66 6.94
C GLY A 168 13.97 8.20 5.57
N LEU A 169 13.25 7.90 4.48
CA LEU A 169 13.54 8.38 3.13
C LEU A 169 13.02 9.82 2.96
N TYR A 170 13.59 10.74 3.74
CA TYR A 170 13.06 12.11 3.87
C TYR A 170 13.18 12.94 2.61
N GLU A 171 14.24 12.75 1.82
CA GLU A 171 14.43 13.45 0.55
C GLU A 171 13.38 12.99 -0.46
N GLN A 172 13.23 11.68 -0.65
CA GLN A 172 12.25 11.08 -1.55
C GLN A 172 10.81 11.42 -1.12
N PHE A 173 10.56 11.40 0.20
CA PHE A 173 9.29 11.87 0.74
C PHE A 173 9.02 13.33 0.40
N SER A 174 9.99 14.22 0.63
CA SER A 174 9.87 15.66 0.39
C SER A 174 9.55 15.98 -1.06
N GLU A 175 10.28 15.36 -2.00
CA GLU A 175 10.08 15.52 -3.43
C GLU A 175 8.70 15.00 -3.87
N THR A 176 8.36 13.78 -3.49
CA THR A 176 7.09 13.16 -3.86
C THR A 176 5.90 13.91 -3.24
N MET A 177 5.99 14.32 -1.98
CA MET A 177 4.94 15.10 -1.32
C MET A 177 4.65 16.41 -2.05
N ARG A 178 5.69 17.11 -2.52
CA ARG A 178 5.53 18.37 -3.26
C ARG A 178 4.75 18.18 -4.56
N GLN A 179 4.88 17.01 -5.19
CA GLN A 179 4.22 16.69 -6.46
C GLN A 179 2.83 16.09 -6.26
N ALA A 180 2.63 15.29 -5.20
CA ALA A 180 1.46 14.48 -5.01
C ALA A 180 0.42 15.06 -4.04
N ALA A 181 0.83 15.87 -3.07
CA ALA A 181 -0.12 16.37 -2.10
C ALA A 181 -1.00 17.49 -2.68
N ILE A 182 -2.30 17.32 -2.55
CA ILE A 182 -3.33 18.21 -3.15
C ILE A 182 -3.08 19.71 -2.89
N PRO A 183 -2.65 20.17 -1.70
CA PRO A 183 -2.38 21.58 -1.48
C PRO A 183 -1.34 22.21 -2.41
N PHE A 184 -0.49 21.42 -3.05
CA PHE A 184 0.56 21.90 -3.96
C PHE A 184 0.19 21.79 -5.45
N LEU A 185 -0.94 21.16 -5.77
CA LEU A 185 -1.36 21.02 -7.16
C LEU A 185 -1.90 22.36 -7.73
N ASP A 186 -1.72 22.51 -9.05
CA ASP A 186 -2.36 23.60 -9.78
C ASP A 186 -3.87 23.38 -9.83
N PRO A 187 -4.69 24.29 -9.25
CA PRO A 187 -6.15 24.15 -9.29
C PRO A 187 -6.75 24.08 -10.70
N ALA A 188 -6.08 24.67 -11.69
CA ALA A 188 -6.53 24.65 -13.08
C ALA A 188 -6.39 23.25 -13.68
N VAL A 189 -5.33 22.50 -13.32
CA VAL A 189 -5.11 21.11 -13.73
C VAL A 189 -5.96 20.17 -12.90
N TYR A 190 -5.92 20.32 -11.58
CA TYR A 190 -6.69 19.50 -10.66
C TYR A 190 -8.21 19.64 -10.87
N GLY A 191 -8.65 20.80 -11.35
CA GLY A 191 -10.06 21.09 -11.69
C GLY A 191 -10.99 21.21 -10.49
N ARG A 192 -10.42 21.37 -9.28
CA ARG A 192 -11.16 21.49 -8.01
C ARG A 192 -10.41 22.40 -7.04
N SER A 193 -11.06 22.72 -5.91
CA SER A 193 -10.38 23.37 -4.80
C SER A 193 -9.27 22.48 -4.23
N THR A 194 -8.08 23.03 -4.03
CA THR A 194 -6.96 22.34 -3.37
C THR A 194 -7.14 22.15 -1.86
N LEU A 195 -8.24 22.64 -1.30
CA LEU A 195 -8.68 22.34 0.07
C LEU A 195 -9.47 21.03 0.17
N GLU A 196 -9.72 20.36 -0.96
CA GLU A 196 -10.51 19.15 -1.02
C GLU A 196 -9.68 17.99 -1.55
N ASN A 197 -9.59 16.88 -0.80
CA ASN A 197 -9.05 15.64 -1.31
C ASN A 197 -10.08 14.94 -2.22
N SER A 198 -9.64 14.54 -3.42
CA SER A 198 -10.38 13.64 -4.27
C SER A 198 -10.11 12.18 -3.88
N SER A 199 -10.96 11.25 -4.30
CA SER A 199 -10.66 9.82 -4.17
C SER A 199 -9.54 9.42 -5.11
N PHE A 200 -9.57 9.92 -6.35
CA PHE A 200 -8.53 9.62 -7.35
C PHE A 200 -8.33 10.79 -8.33
N LEU A 201 -7.18 10.80 -8.98
CA LEU A 201 -6.87 11.63 -10.12
C LEU A 201 -6.71 10.75 -11.36
N VAL A 202 -7.08 11.30 -12.53
CA VAL A 202 -6.86 10.65 -13.81
C VAL A 202 -5.37 10.64 -14.12
N SER A 203 -4.79 9.47 -14.36
CA SER A 203 -3.38 9.36 -14.70
C SER A 203 -3.11 9.62 -16.17
N SER A 204 -1.82 9.72 -16.52
CA SER A 204 -1.40 9.92 -17.93
C SER A 204 -1.63 8.69 -18.83
N LEU A 205 -2.12 7.57 -18.29
CA LEU A 205 -2.56 6.42 -19.07
C LEU A 205 -3.90 6.67 -19.80
N ASN A 206 -4.65 7.68 -19.37
CA ASN A 206 -5.94 7.97 -19.98
C ASN A 206 -5.73 8.50 -21.41
N PRO A 207 -6.49 8.01 -22.40
CA PRO A 207 -6.35 8.49 -23.79
C PRO A 207 -6.72 9.96 -23.98
N GLU A 208 -7.51 10.55 -23.06
CA GLU A 208 -7.89 11.95 -23.12
C GLU A 208 -6.93 12.81 -22.26
N GLU A 209 -6.00 13.47 -22.92
CA GLU A 209 -4.97 14.27 -22.26
C GLU A 209 -5.52 15.43 -21.41
N ALA A 210 -6.67 15.99 -21.79
CA ALA A 210 -7.31 17.07 -21.07
C ALA A 210 -7.79 16.66 -19.65
N LEU A 211 -7.86 15.36 -19.38
CA LEU A 211 -8.27 14.82 -18.08
C LEU A 211 -7.09 14.55 -17.15
N HIS A 212 -5.84 14.52 -17.66
CA HIS A 212 -4.67 14.16 -16.86
C HIS A 212 -4.51 15.08 -15.64
N GLY A 213 -4.40 14.49 -14.47
CA GLY A 213 -4.26 15.20 -13.19
C GLY A 213 -5.56 15.72 -12.60
N ARG A 214 -6.71 15.59 -13.29
CA ARG A 214 -8.00 16.04 -12.76
C ARG A 214 -8.50 15.11 -11.65
N GLY A 215 -8.97 15.73 -10.56
CA GLY A 215 -9.47 15.03 -9.38
C GLY A 215 -10.97 14.73 -9.44
N TYR A 216 -11.35 13.54 -9.00
CA TYR A 216 -12.73 13.07 -9.00
C TYR A 216 -13.14 12.53 -7.63
N VAL A 217 -14.46 12.67 -7.36
CA VAL A 217 -15.11 12.17 -6.14
C VAL A 217 -14.46 12.75 -4.86
N ALA A 218 -14.67 14.07 -4.64
CA ALA A 218 -14.29 14.69 -3.37
C ALA A 218 -15.20 14.21 -2.23
N ARG A 219 -14.61 13.57 -1.23
CA ARG A 219 -15.27 13.14 0.01
C ARG A 219 -14.25 12.79 1.06
N LEU A 220 -14.67 12.73 2.32
CA LEU A 220 -13.85 12.14 3.38
C LEU A 220 -13.52 10.69 2.99
N SER A 221 -12.23 10.38 3.01
CA SER A 221 -11.71 9.09 2.60
C SER A 221 -10.45 8.74 3.41
N GLY A 222 -9.91 7.55 3.17
CA GLY A 222 -8.63 7.15 3.73
C GLY A 222 -7.49 8.13 3.43
N SER A 223 -7.54 8.87 2.30
CA SER A 223 -6.53 9.88 1.98
C SER A 223 -6.43 10.97 3.05
N THR A 224 -7.55 11.41 3.61
CA THR A 224 -7.56 12.40 4.70
C THR A 224 -6.89 11.84 5.95
N ALA A 225 -7.19 10.60 6.33
CA ALA A 225 -6.60 9.95 7.50
C ALA A 225 -5.08 9.76 7.34
N GLU A 226 -4.63 9.34 6.17
CA GLU A 226 -3.20 9.19 5.89
C GLU A 226 -2.49 10.55 5.87
N PHE A 227 -3.14 11.58 5.31
CA PHE A 227 -2.58 12.94 5.33
C PHE A 227 -2.43 13.48 6.75
N MET A 228 -3.39 13.24 7.64
CA MET A 228 -3.27 13.60 9.06
C MET A 228 -2.11 12.86 9.72
N SER A 229 -1.90 11.58 9.41
CA SER A 229 -0.77 10.80 9.91
C SER A 229 0.57 11.33 9.40
N ILE A 230 0.65 11.71 8.12
CA ILE A 230 1.83 12.36 7.53
C ILE A 230 2.12 13.67 8.28
N TRP A 231 1.11 14.53 8.45
CA TRP A 231 1.24 15.79 9.16
C TRP A 231 1.75 15.61 10.59
N GLN A 232 1.17 14.68 11.33
CA GLN A 232 1.58 14.40 12.70
C GLN A 232 3.03 13.95 12.79
N ILE A 233 3.45 13.00 11.93
CA ILE A 233 4.83 12.50 11.94
C ILE A 233 5.80 13.59 11.49
N MET A 234 5.44 14.35 10.46
CA MET A 234 6.27 15.44 9.94
C MET A 234 6.52 16.54 11.02
N MET A 235 5.51 16.88 11.81
CA MET A 235 5.62 17.93 12.83
C MET A 235 6.22 17.46 14.15
N PHE A 236 5.97 16.22 14.56
CA PHE A 236 6.30 15.74 15.91
C PHE A 236 7.22 14.50 15.93
N GLY A 237 7.40 13.84 14.78
CA GLY A 237 8.13 12.57 14.69
C GLY A 237 7.22 11.36 14.93
N GLN A 238 7.75 10.18 14.67
CA GLN A 238 7.01 8.92 14.76
C GLN A 238 6.64 8.52 16.19
N LYS A 239 7.49 8.89 17.15
CA LYS A 239 7.37 8.52 18.57
C LYS A 239 7.59 9.75 19.45
N PRO A 240 6.62 10.66 19.51
CA PRO A 240 6.75 11.90 20.27
C PRO A 240 6.81 11.68 21.78
N PHE A 241 6.39 10.51 22.24
CA PHE A 241 6.52 10.08 23.64
C PHE A 241 7.24 8.75 23.72
N LEU A 242 8.25 8.68 24.58
CA LEU A 242 8.99 7.46 24.85
C LEU A 242 8.76 7.03 26.31
N ARG A 243 8.45 5.77 26.51
CA ARG A 243 8.44 5.17 27.85
C ARG A 243 9.87 4.80 28.23
N THR A 244 10.33 5.35 29.34
CA THR A 244 11.65 5.07 29.95
C THR A 244 11.46 4.47 31.33
N GLU A 245 12.55 4.01 31.95
CA GLU A 245 12.53 3.53 33.33
C GLU A 245 12.09 4.61 34.34
N ASN A 246 12.30 5.89 34.00
CA ASN A 246 11.97 7.05 34.84
C ASN A 246 10.61 7.69 34.48
N GLY A 247 9.77 6.99 33.67
CA GLY A 247 8.45 7.51 33.25
C GLY A 247 8.36 7.80 31.75
N VAL A 248 7.57 8.80 31.39
CA VAL A 248 7.36 9.23 29.98
C VAL A 248 8.23 10.43 29.67
N GLN A 249 8.98 10.35 28.59
CA GLN A 249 9.82 11.42 28.06
C GLN A 249 9.25 11.94 26.74
N ILE A 250 9.27 13.26 26.56
CA ILE A 250 8.94 13.91 25.27
C ILE A 250 10.14 13.74 24.32
N ASN A 251 9.88 13.26 23.11
CA ASN A 251 10.87 13.02 22.07
C ASN A 251 10.37 13.56 20.73
N LEU A 252 10.51 14.86 20.54
CA LEU A 252 10.10 15.52 19.30
C LEU A 252 11.22 15.41 18.26
N GLN A 253 10.90 14.87 17.11
CA GLN A 253 11.80 14.69 15.98
C GLN A 253 11.10 15.14 14.68
N PRO A 254 10.89 16.47 14.51
CA PRO A 254 10.23 16.99 13.30
C PRO A 254 11.10 16.71 12.06
N CYS A 255 10.44 16.41 10.94
CA CYS A 255 11.06 16.21 9.64
C CYS A 255 10.28 16.99 8.57
N ILE A 256 10.31 18.30 8.70
CA ILE A 256 9.54 19.22 7.86
C ILE A 256 10.34 19.56 6.61
N PRO A 257 9.79 19.36 5.39
CA PRO A 257 10.44 19.77 4.16
C PRO A 257 10.80 21.27 4.15
N ALA A 258 12.00 21.60 3.66
CA ALA A 258 12.51 22.95 3.70
C ALA A 258 11.60 23.98 2.97
N TYR A 259 10.90 23.56 1.91
CA TYR A 259 9.99 24.45 1.18
C TYR A 259 8.71 24.85 1.96
N LEU A 260 8.46 24.22 3.12
CA LEU A 260 7.36 24.58 4.01
C LEU A 260 7.79 25.60 5.09
N ILE A 261 9.09 25.89 5.19
CA ILE A 261 9.66 26.73 6.22
C ILE A 261 10.24 27.98 5.55
N ASP A 262 9.62 29.14 5.76
CA ASP A 262 10.22 30.42 5.39
C ASP A 262 11.21 30.84 6.48
N GLU A 263 12.36 31.41 6.07
CA GLU A 263 13.33 31.97 7.02
C GLU A 263 12.69 33.00 7.95
N GLY A 264 12.85 32.80 9.24
CA GLY A 264 12.35 33.71 10.29
C GLY A 264 10.88 33.52 10.66
N ARG A 265 10.17 32.54 10.13
CA ARG A 265 8.80 32.20 10.53
C ARG A 265 8.75 31.11 11.58
N THR A 266 7.81 31.23 12.50
CA THR A 266 7.47 30.17 13.47
C THR A 266 6.31 29.35 12.93
N ILE A 267 6.47 28.04 12.93
CA ILE A 267 5.38 27.10 12.63
C ILE A 267 4.73 26.72 13.96
N GLN A 268 3.41 26.86 14.03
CA GLN A 268 2.61 26.36 15.14
C GLN A 268 1.77 25.20 14.68
N ALA A 269 1.84 24.08 15.38
CA ALA A 269 1.04 22.90 15.12
C ALA A 269 0.38 22.43 16.41
N ALA A 270 -0.90 22.07 16.32
CA ALA A 270 -1.60 21.44 17.43
C ALA A 270 -1.14 19.98 17.52
N PHE A 271 -0.84 19.52 18.72
CA PHE A 271 -0.62 18.14 19.03
C PHE A 271 -1.95 17.52 19.47
N LEU A 272 -2.41 16.48 18.78
CA LEU A 272 -3.69 15.80 19.02
C LEU A 272 -3.53 14.70 20.06
#